data_cf074d8407fb74dfd0460ed2b9d77b5b
#
_entry.id   cf074d8407fb74dfd0460ed2b9d77b5b
#
_cell.length_a   1.000
_cell.length_b   1.000
_cell.length_c   1.000
_cell.angle_alpha   90.00
_cell.angle_beta   90.00
_cell.angle_gamma   90.00
#
_symmetry.space_group_name_H-M   'P 1'
#
loop_
_entity.id
_entity.type
_entity.pdbx_description
1 polymer ?
#
loop_
_entity_poly.entity_id
_entity_poly.type
_entity_poly.pdbx_seq_one_letter_code
_entity_poly.pdbx_strand_id
1 'polypeptide(L)'
;LQSVRITTREECKIPGLLDGDRQGNDVSAMRVDIGARSYDEVMQAGIRPGDRVTFDTTFQVLPHQRVMGKAFDDRLGCYLLVTLLRELHDAELPAEVWLVASSSEEVGLRGGQTATRAVSPDVAIVLDTACWAKNFDYGAANHRQIGNGPMLVLSDKSLIAPPKLTAWIE
;
A
#
# COMPACT_ATOMS: atom_id res chain seq x y z
N LEU A 1 4.28 -15.93 16.09
CA LEU A 1 5.01 -14.72 16.49
C LEU A 1 5.54 -14.01 15.26
N GLN A 2 5.36 -12.71 15.20
CA GLN A 2 5.77 -11.87 14.07
C GLN A 2 6.61 -10.70 14.59
N SER A 3 7.76 -10.44 13.96
CA SER A 3 8.58 -9.28 14.30
C SER A 3 7.84 -7.98 13.95
N VAL A 4 7.79 -7.08 14.91
CA VAL A 4 7.18 -5.77 14.75
C VAL A 4 8.10 -4.69 15.31
N ARG A 5 7.75 -3.45 15.00
CA ARG A 5 8.43 -2.26 15.48
C ARG A 5 7.39 -1.28 16.02
N ILE A 6 7.59 -0.84 17.24
CA ILE A 6 6.84 0.25 17.83
C ILE A 6 7.56 1.55 17.52
N THR A 7 6.87 2.52 16.95
CA THR A 7 7.40 3.86 16.72
C THR A 7 6.77 4.79 17.74
N THR A 8 7.58 5.28 18.67
CA THR A 8 7.15 6.21 19.73
C THR A 8 6.91 7.60 19.17
N ARG A 9 6.29 8.48 19.96
CA ARG A 9 6.09 9.90 19.61
C ARG A 9 7.38 10.66 19.35
N GLU A 10 8.48 10.20 19.94
CA GLU A 10 9.83 10.75 19.77
C GLU A 10 10.59 10.11 18.59
N GLU A 11 9.84 9.38 17.72
CA GLU A 11 10.37 8.66 16.55
C GLU A 11 11.40 7.55 16.90
N CYS A 12 11.51 7.18 18.18
CA CYS A 12 12.30 6.02 18.59
C CYS A 12 11.64 4.73 18.09
N LYS A 13 12.46 3.79 17.62
CA LYS A 13 12.01 2.51 17.09
C LYS A 13 12.37 1.37 18.03
N ILE A 14 11.37 0.81 18.67
CA ILE A 14 11.53 -0.28 19.64
C ILE A 14 11.10 -1.59 18.98
N PRO A 15 11.98 -2.59 18.91
CA PRO A 15 11.62 -3.89 18.37
C PRO A 15 10.70 -4.65 19.34
N GLY A 16 9.85 -5.50 18.78
CA GLY A 16 8.99 -6.36 19.57
C GLY A 16 8.51 -7.56 18.77
N LEU A 17 7.87 -8.47 19.46
CA LEU A 17 7.23 -9.64 18.87
C LEU A 17 5.72 -9.53 19.06
N LEU A 18 4.99 -9.55 17.95
CA LEU A 18 3.54 -9.61 17.98
C LEU A 18 3.10 -11.03 18.27
N ASP A 19 2.31 -11.18 19.33
CA ASP A 19 1.58 -12.39 19.66
C ASP A 19 0.09 -12.07 19.71
N GLY A 20 -0.75 -13.08 19.54
CA GLY A 20 -2.20 -12.88 19.53
C GLY A 20 -2.97 -14.20 19.55
N ASP A 21 -4.26 -14.11 19.40
CA ASP A 21 -5.09 -15.27 19.22
C ASP A 21 -4.64 -16.07 18.02
N ARG A 22 -4.34 -17.36 18.20
CA ARG A 22 -3.92 -18.28 17.14
C ARG A 22 -4.98 -18.47 16.04
N GLN A 23 -6.23 -18.17 16.34
CA GLN A 23 -7.31 -18.17 15.36
C GLN A 23 -7.42 -16.84 14.59
N GLY A 24 -6.71 -15.80 15.02
CA GLY A 24 -6.53 -14.54 14.27
C GLY A 24 -7.76 -13.63 14.20
N ASN A 25 -8.80 -13.90 14.98
CA ASN A 25 -10.09 -13.21 14.85
C ASN A 25 -10.29 -12.08 15.88
N ASP A 26 -9.47 -12.03 16.93
CA ASP A 26 -9.63 -11.02 17.99
C ASP A 26 -8.42 -10.11 18.10
N VAL A 27 -8.56 -8.90 17.58
CA VAL A 27 -7.54 -7.85 17.67
C VAL A 27 -7.28 -7.46 19.14
N SER A 28 -8.27 -7.57 20.02
CA SER A 28 -8.13 -7.24 21.45
C SER A 28 -7.21 -8.21 22.20
N ALA A 29 -7.03 -9.41 21.66
CA ALA A 29 -6.09 -10.42 22.17
C ALA A 29 -4.65 -10.19 21.75
N MET A 30 -4.39 -9.29 20.80
CA MET A 30 -3.04 -9.01 20.34
C MET A 30 -2.19 -8.36 21.43
N ARG A 31 -0.94 -8.80 21.55
CA ARG A 31 0.05 -8.29 22.48
C ARG A 31 1.37 -8.12 21.74
N VAL A 32 2.12 -7.09 22.13
CA VAL A 32 3.50 -6.90 21.65
C VAL A 32 4.43 -7.13 22.82
N ASP A 33 5.22 -8.17 22.73
CA ASP A 33 6.27 -8.46 23.68
C ASP A 33 7.54 -7.67 23.31
N ILE A 34 7.98 -6.81 24.21
CA ILE A 34 9.22 -6.04 24.12
C ILE A 34 10.24 -6.48 25.18
N GLY A 35 9.98 -7.58 25.90
CA GLY A 35 10.79 -8.05 27.03
C GLY A 35 10.55 -7.29 28.34
N ALA A 36 9.59 -6.37 28.41
CA ALA A 36 9.23 -5.65 29.63
C ALA A 36 8.48 -6.56 30.62
N ARG A 37 8.78 -6.41 31.92
CA ARG A 37 8.19 -7.19 33.00
C ARG A 37 7.11 -6.44 33.78
N SER A 38 6.99 -5.13 33.54
CA SER A 38 6.02 -4.28 34.21
C SER A 38 5.57 -3.13 33.32
N TYR A 39 4.47 -2.49 33.72
CA TYR A 39 4.01 -1.25 33.10
C TYR A 39 5.07 -0.14 33.15
N ASP A 40 5.79 -0.02 34.29
CA ASP A 40 6.81 1.00 34.46
C ASP A 40 7.97 0.82 33.47
N GLU A 41 8.39 -0.41 33.21
CA GLU A 41 9.41 -0.68 32.20
C GLU A 41 8.96 -0.31 30.80
N VAL A 42 7.68 -0.53 30.44
CA VAL A 42 7.10 -0.07 29.19
C VAL A 42 7.12 1.45 29.09
N MET A 43 6.76 2.12 30.20
CA MET A 43 6.76 3.59 30.26
C MET A 43 8.17 4.18 30.17
N GLN A 44 9.17 3.52 30.79
CA GLN A 44 10.58 3.90 30.70
C GLN A 44 11.14 3.73 29.29
N ALA A 45 10.68 2.73 28.53
CA ALA A 45 11.00 2.57 27.11
C ALA A 45 10.40 3.66 26.22
N GLY A 46 9.62 4.60 26.78
CA GLY A 46 9.02 5.70 26.05
C GLY A 46 7.73 5.36 25.32
N ILE A 47 7.23 4.14 25.46
CA ILE A 47 6.00 3.69 24.78
C ILE A 47 4.77 4.29 25.47
N ARG A 48 3.83 4.74 24.68
CA ARG A 48 2.57 5.35 25.14
C ARG A 48 1.37 4.85 24.32
N PRO A 49 0.18 4.88 24.88
CA PRO A 49 -1.04 4.64 24.10
C PRO A 49 -1.13 5.58 22.89
N GLY A 50 -1.41 5.01 21.73
CA GLY A 50 -1.44 5.72 20.45
C GLY A 50 -0.16 5.63 19.63
N ASP A 51 0.90 5.05 20.17
CA ASP A 51 2.12 4.75 19.39
C ASP A 51 1.84 3.66 18.34
N ARG A 52 2.49 3.80 17.19
CA ARG A 52 2.22 2.93 16.04
C ARG A 52 3.03 1.65 16.11
N VAL A 53 2.36 0.52 15.88
CA VAL A 53 3.01 -0.79 15.71
C VAL A 53 2.95 -1.17 14.24
N THR A 54 4.09 -1.49 13.66
CA THR A 54 4.18 -1.92 12.25
C THR A 54 5.03 -3.18 12.14
N PHE A 55 4.75 -4.02 11.14
CA PHE A 55 5.60 -5.17 10.84
C PHE A 55 7.02 -4.71 10.52
N ASP A 56 8.00 -5.41 11.07
CA ASP A 56 9.43 -5.13 10.83
C ASP A 56 9.93 -5.93 9.62
N THR A 57 9.44 -5.54 8.44
CA THR A 57 9.82 -6.15 7.17
C THR A 57 10.89 -5.31 6.50
N THR A 58 12.05 -5.90 6.23
CA THR A 58 13.12 -5.28 5.45
C THR A 58 12.95 -5.56 3.96
N PHE A 59 13.41 -4.63 3.13
CA PHE A 59 13.48 -4.86 1.68
C PHE A 59 14.50 -5.96 1.36
N GLN A 60 14.11 -6.91 0.55
CA GLN A 60 14.97 -8.02 0.12
C GLN A 60 14.80 -8.28 -1.38
N VAL A 61 15.90 -8.61 -2.02
CA VAL A 61 15.89 -9.14 -3.39
C VAL A 61 15.80 -10.67 -3.30
N LEU A 62 14.84 -11.21 -3.98
CA LEU A 62 14.56 -12.65 -4.01
C LEU A 62 15.01 -13.27 -5.33
N PRO A 63 15.10 -14.60 -5.44
CA PRO A 63 15.32 -15.28 -6.71
C PRO A 63 14.29 -14.89 -7.78
N HIS A 64 14.63 -15.12 -9.04
CA HIS A 64 13.78 -14.85 -10.20
C HIS A 64 13.41 -13.36 -10.37
N GLN A 65 14.33 -12.45 -10.04
CA GLN A 65 14.15 -11.00 -10.17
C GLN A 65 12.91 -10.48 -9.40
N ARG A 66 12.66 -11.05 -8.23
CA ARG A 66 11.57 -10.65 -7.36
C ARG A 66 12.10 -9.83 -6.20
N VAL A 67 11.24 -9.04 -5.62
CA VAL A 67 11.55 -8.26 -4.43
C VAL A 67 10.47 -8.48 -3.37
N MET A 68 10.87 -8.36 -2.12
CA MET A 68 9.97 -8.42 -0.98
C MET A 68 10.19 -7.18 -0.12
N GLY A 69 9.13 -6.61 0.35
CA GLY A 69 9.15 -5.43 1.23
C GLY A 69 7.74 -5.09 1.69
N LYS A 70 7.61 -4.06 2.51
CA LYS A 70 6.31 -3.55 2.92
C LYS A 70 5.94 -2.29 2.14
N ALA A 71 4.64 -2.00 2.11
CA ALA A 71 4.08 -0.78 1.53
C ALA A 71 4.39 -0.61 0.03
N PHE A 72 4.47 -1.71 -0.74
CA PHE A 72 4.39 -1.62 -2.19
C PHE A 72 3.05 -1.06 -2.62
N ASP A 73 2.03 -1.34 -1.87
CA ASP A 73 0.74 -0.70 -1.91
C ASP A 73 0.78 0.59 -1.05
N ASP A 74 0.69 1.80 -1.62
CA ASP A 74 0.94 1.99 -3.06
C ASP A 74 2.16 2.89 -3.32
N ARG A 75 3.30 2.54 -2.74
CA ARG A 75 4.57 3.21 -3.06
C ARG A 75 5.05 2.91 -4.49
N LEU A 76 4.55 1.81 -5.08
CA LEU A 76 4.88 1.50 -6.47
C LEU A 76 4.23 2.50 -7.41
N GLY A 77 2.95 2.83 -7.22
CA GLY A 77 2.28 3.89 -7.97
C GLY A 77 2.98 5.24 -7.80
N CYS A 78 3.37 5.60 -6.57
CA CYS A 78 4.15 6.82 -6.33
C CYS A 78 5.48 6.83 -7.09
N TYR A 79 6.19 5.70 -7.14
CA TYR A 79 7.43 5.58 -7.92
C TYR A 79 7.18 5.76 -9.43
N LEU A 80 6.10 5.17 -9.94
CA LEU A 80 5.71 5.31 -11.35
C LEU A 80 5.36 6.76 -11.68
N LEU A 81 4.64 7.48 -10.81
CA LEU A 81 4.37 8.92 -10.99
C LEU A 81 5.66 9.74 -11.07
N VAL A 82 6.63 9.49 -10.20
CA VAL A 82 7.93 10.20 -10.24
C VAL A 82 8.70 9.89 -11.53
N THR A 83 8.66 8.64 -11.97
CA THR A 83 9.29 8.23 -13.22
C THR A 83 8.63 8.90 -14.42
N LEU A 84 7.31 8.89 -14.47
CA LEU A 84 6.53 9.53 -15.50
C LEU A 84 6.77 11.05 -15.54
N LEU A 85 6.84 11.71 -14.38
CA LEU A 85 7.17 13.14 -14.30
C LEU A 85 8.53 13.46 -14.95
N ARG A 86 9.54 12.60 -14.74
CA ARG A 86 10.85 12.77 -15.34
C ARG A 86 10.82 12.59 -16.86
N GLU A 87 10.07 11.61 -17.34
CA GLU A 87 9.95 11.32 -18.78
C GLU A 87 9.15 12.42 -19.51
N LEU A 88 8.15 12.99 -18.86
CA LEU A 88 7.31 14.03 -19.46
C LEU A 88 7.85 15.45 -19.29
N HIS A 89 8.93 15.66 -18.51
CA HIS A 89 9.41 17.00 -18.13
C HIS A 89 9.67 17.93 -19.34
N ASP A 90 10.28 17.40 -20.41
CA ASP A 90 10.61 18.16 -21.61
C ASP A 90 9.73 17.77 -22.82
N ALA A 91 8.66 17.02 -22.60
CA ALA A 91 7.79 16.56 -23.67
C ALA A 91 6.75 17.63 -24.04
N GLU A 92 6.59 17.88 -25.33
CA GLU A 92 5.44 18.63 -25.84
C GLU A 92 4.21 17.73 -25.86
N LEU A 93 3.27 18.00 -24.98
CA LEU A 93 2.06 17.18 -24.82
C LEU A 93 0.86 17.89 -25.43
N PRO A 94 -0.05 17.15 -26.08
CA PRO A 94 -1.28 17.72 -26.65
C PRO A 94 -2.35 18.01 -25.59
N ALA A 95 -2.07 17.72 -24.32
CA ALA A 95 -2.99 17.84 -23.19
C ALA A 95 -2.23 18.28 -21.94
N GLU A 96 -2.96 18.87 -21.00
CA GLU A 96 -2.46 19.14 -19.66
C GLU A 96 -2.47 17.86 -18.83
N VAL A 97 -1.32 17.50 -18.24
CA VAL A 97 -1.18 16.26 -17.45
C VAL A 97 -0.92 16.60 -15.99
N TRP A 98 -1.78 16.11 -15.13
CA TRP A 98 -1.67 16.22 -13.68
C TRP A 98 -1.25 14.90 -13.06
N LEU A 99 -0.12 14.90 -12.35
CA LEU A 99 0.35 13.75 -11.59
C LEU A 99 0.01 13.96 -10.12
N VAL A 100 -0.88 13.13 -9.58
CA VAL A 100 -1.45 13.32 -8.24
C VAL A 100 -1.08 12.15 -7.35
N ALA A 101 -0.23 12.40 -6.34
CA ALA A 101 -0.02 11.48 -5.23
C ALA A 101 -1.07 11.75 -4.14
N SER A 102 -2.12 10.97 -4.10
CA SER A 102 -3.23 11.16 -3.19
C SER A 102 -2.91 10.65 -1.78
N SER A 103 -3.54 11.22 -0.77
CA SER A 103 -3.44 10.78 0.62
C SER A 103 -4.72 10.07 1.07
N SER A 104 -4.61 9.27 2.13
CA SER A 104 -5.76 8.63 2.78
C SER A 104 -6.59 7.75 1.84
N GLU A 105 -5.93 7.05 0.93
CA GLU A 105 -6.55 6.08 0.03
C GLU A 105 -7.15 4.92 0.83
N GLU A 106 -6.36 4.26 1.68
CA GLU A 106 -6.69 3.08 2.49
C GLU A 106 -7.82 3.28 3.51
N VAL A 107 -8.25 4.52 3.72
CA VAL A 107 -9.32 4.90 4.63
C VAL A 107 -10.51 5.55 3.92
N GLY A 108 -10.70 5.22 2.66
CA GLY A 108 -11.87 5.58 1.88
C GLY A 108 -11.64 6.54 0.74
N LEU A 109 -10.54 6.42 -0.02
CA LEU A 109 -10.25 7.13 -1.26
C LEU A 109 -10.29 8.67 -1.12
N ARG A 110 -10.00 9.21 0.07
CA ARG A 110 -10.31 10.61 0.41
C ARG A 110 -9.51 11.61 -0.41
N GLY A 111 -8.20 11.36 -0.57
CA GLY A 111 -7.32 12.24 -1.34
C GLY A 111 -7.67 12.25 -2.83
N GLY A 112 -8.02 11.10 -3.41
CA GLY A 112 -8.46 10.99 -4.80
C GLY A 112 -9.73 11.81 -5.06
N GLN A 113 -10.72 11.77 -4.16
CA GLN A 113 -11.95 12.55 -4.30
C GLN A 113 -11.69 14.06 -4.27
N THR A 114 -10.83 14.54 -3.36
CA THR A 114 -10.51 15.96 -3.27
C THR A 114 -9.69 16.44 -4.44
N ALA A 115 -8.72 15.65 -4.90
CA ALA A 115 -7.90 15.96 -6.06
C ALA A 115 -8.72 16.03 -7.35
N THR A 116 -9.60 15.06 -7.57
CA THR A 116 -10.49 15.05 -8.73
C THR A 116 -11.39 16.29 -8.79
N ARG A 117 -11.89 16.74 -7.65
CA ARG A 117 -12.67 17.99 -7.60
C ARG A 117 -11.84 19.24 -7.89
N ALA A 118 -10.59 19.26 -7.45
CA ALA A 118 -9.69 20.41 -7.66
C ALA A 118 -9.20 20.50 -9.11
N VAL A 119 -8.87 19.37 -9.72
CA VAL A 119 -8.34 19.29 -11.09
C VAL A 119 -9.47 19.26 -12.12
N SER A 120 -10.62 18.63 -11.83
CA SER A 120 -11.72 18.40 -12.77
C SER A 120 -11.26 17.78 -14.11
N PRO A 121 -10.56 16.63 -14.11
CA PRO A 121 -9.96 16.08 -15.29
C PRO A 121 -11.02 15.53 -16.27
N ASP A 122 -10.76 15.61 -17.58
CA ASP A 122 -11.56 14.92 -18.59
C ASP A 122 -11.36 13.42 -18.59
N VAL A 123 -10.14 12.97 -18.25
CA VAL A 123 -9.75 11.57 -18.12
C VAL A 123 -8.92 11.38 -16.84
N ALA A 124 -9.18 10.33 -16.10
CA ALA A 124 -8.37 9.91 -14.97
C ALA A 124 -7.87 8.48 -15.16
N ILE A 125 -6.57 8.27 -14.97
CA ILE A 125 -5.93 6.96 -14.92
C ILE A 125 -5.40 6.77 -13.52
N VAL A 126 -5.87 5.73 -12.83
CA VAL A 126 -5.45 5.40 -11.46
C VAL A 126 -4.41 4.31 -11.52
N LEU A 127 -3.27 4.57 -10.85
CA LEU A 127 -2.21 3.59 -10.65
C LEU A 127 -2.38 3.00 -9.24
N ASP A 128 -2.39 1.69 -9.17
CA ASP A 128 -2.56 0.97 -7.91
C ASP A 128 -1.91 -0.41 -8.00
N THR A 129 -1.73 -1.08 -6.87
CA THR A 129 -1.24 -2.45 -6.83
C THR A 129 -2.39 -3.45 -6.76
N ALA A 130 -2.14 -4.66 -7.23
CA ALA A 130 -3.09 -5.74 -7.13
C ALA A 130 -2.47 -6.97 -6.49
N CYS A 131 -3.21 -7.60 -5.59
CA CYS A 131 -2.79 -8.86 -5.00
C CYS A 131 -2.79 -9.99 -6.02
N TRP A 132 -1.66 -10.71 -6.11
CA TRP A 132 -1.67 -12.03 -6.70
C TRP A 132 -2.26 -13.02 -5.71
N ALA A 133 -3.50 -13.37 -5.91
CA ALA A 133 -4.23 -14.20 -4.97
C ALA A 133 -4.16 -15.67 -5.35
N LYS A 134 -3.01 -16.32 -5.09
CA LYS A 134 -2.95 -17.78 -5.10
C LYS A 134 -3.90 -18.39 -4.05
N ASN A 135 -4.21 -17.62 -3.00
CA ASN A 135 -5.05 -18.05 -1.88
C ASN A 135 -6.52 -17.62 -2.01
N PHE A 136 -6.86 -16.75 -2.96
CA PHE A 136 -8.24 -16.50 -3.32
C PHE A 136 -8.57 -17.43 -4.48
N ASP A 137 -9.32 -18.46 -4.20
CA ASP A 137 -9.71 -19.47 -5.16
C ASP A 137 -10.74 -18.91 -6.16
N TYR A 138 -10.26 -18.03 -7.04
CA TYR A 138 -11.04 -17.59 -8.20
C TYR A 138 -10.94 -18.62 -9.35
N GLY A 139 -10.40 -19.81 -9.05
CA GLY A 139 -10.22 -20.90 -10.02
C GLY A 139 -9.33 -20.53 -11.21
N ALA A 140 -9.52 -21.20 -12.32
CA ALA A 140 -8.73 -21.00 -13.54
C ALA A 140 -8.89 -19.61 -14.18
N ALA A 141 -9.81 -18.77 -13.67
CA ALA A 141 -10.06 -17.43 -14.20
C ALA A 141 -9.14 -16.34 -13.62
N ASN A 142 -8.30 -16.65 -12.62
CA ASN A 142 -7.38 -15.67 -12.07
C ASN A 142 -6.10 -15.57 -12.91
N HIS A 143 -6.06 -14.63 -13.83
CA HIS A 143 -4.91 -14.36 -14.69
C HIS A 143 -3.87 -13.41 -14.07
N ARG A 144 -4.06 -12.98 -12.83
CA ARG A 144 -3.12 -12.08 -12.12
C ARG A 144 -1.84 -12.83 -11.78
N GLN A 145 -0.75 -12.50 -12.45
CA GLN A 145 0.56 -13.12 -12.21
C GLN A 145 1.65 -12.05 -12.24
N ILE A 146 2.57 -12.13 -11.27
CA ILE A 146 3.76 -11.28 -11.30
C ILE A 146 4.59 -11.65 -12.54
N GLY A 147 4.92 -10.64 -13.36
CA GLY A 147 5.71 -10.80 -14.57
C GLY A 147 4.89 -10.82 -15.87
N ASN A 148 3.56 -10.80 -15.80
CA ASN A 148 2.69 -10.77 -16.97
C ASN A 148 2.37 -9.33 -17.46
N GLY A 149 3.04 -8.33 -16.92
CA GLY A 149 2.79 -6.93 -17.27
C GLY A 149 1.76 -6.25 -16.36
N PRO A 150 1.38 -5.03 -16.71
CA PRO A 150 0.37 -4.30 -15.97
C PRO A 150 -1.00 -4.96 -16.10
N MET A 151 -1.82 -4.79 -15.08
CA MET A 151 -3.19 -5.29 -15.06
C MET A 151 -4.15 -4.12 -15.31
N LEU A 152 -5.06 -4.30 -16.25
CA LEU A 152 -6.14 -3.36 -16.50
C LEU A 152 -7.39 -3.81 -15.75
N VAL A 153 -7.89 -2.98 -14.83
CA VAL A 153 -9.12 -3.26 -14.08
C VAL A 153 -10.33 -2.80 -14.89
N LEU A 154 -11.17 -3.74 -15.28
CA LEU A 154 -12.39 -3.46 -16.04
C LEU A 154 -13.55 -3.07 -15.12
N SER A 155 -13.61 -3.68 -13.94
CA SER A 155 -14.61 -3.36 -12.92
C SER A 155 -14.20 -3.89 -11.54
N ASP A 156 -14.65 -3.21 -10.51
CA ASP A 156 -14.60 -3.65 -9.12
C ASP A 156 -15.87 -3.20 -8.37
N LYS A 157 -15.81 -3.17 -7.03
CA LYS A 157 -16.94 -2.76 -6.19
C LYS A 157 -17.35 -1.30 -6.41
N SER A 158 -16.43 -0.43 -6.80
CA SER A 158 -16.59 1.03 -6.84
C SER A 158 -16.42 1.61 -8.25
N LEU A 159 -15.84 0.86 -9.18
CA LEU A 159 -15.49 1.30 -10.51
C LEU A 159 -16.09 0.37 -11.60
N ILE A 160 -16.58 0.99 -12.65
CA ILE A 160 -16.78 0.36 -13.97
C ILE A 160 -16.02 1.21 -14.98
N ALA A 161 -14.92 0.69 -15.50
CA ALA A 161 -14.09 1.42 -16.44
C ALA A 161 -14.83 1.71 -17.75
N PRO A 162 -14.73 2.94 -18.31
CA PRO A 162 -15.35 3.25 -19.60
C PRO A 162 -14.76 2.40 -20.71
N PRO A 163 -15.58 1.64 -21.48
CA PRO A 163 -15.05 0.70 -22.49
C PRO A 163 -14.18 1.34 -23.57
N LYS A 164 -14.47 2.59 -23.95
CA LYS A 164 -13.66 3.34 -24.92
C LYS A 164 -12.27 3.68 -24.39
N LEU A 165 -12.17 4.06 -23.11
CA LEU A 165 -10.89 4.34 -22.48
C LEU A 165 -10.08 3.05 -22.30
N THR A 166 -10.73 1.99 -21.88
CA THR A 166 -10.11 0.65 -21.75
C THR A 166 -9.49 0.20 -23.07
N ALA A 167 -10.27 0.22 -24.16
CA ALA A 167 -9.81 -0.15 -25.48
C ALA A 167 -8.71 0.78 -26.06
N TRP A 168 -8.61 2.01 -25.55
CA TRP A 168 -7.54 2.92 -25.95
C TRP A 168 -6.22 2.61 -25.20
N ILE A 169 -6.29 2.10 -23.96
CA ILE A 169 -5.13 1.74 -23.15
C ILE A 169 -4.54 0.37 -23.60
N GLU A 170 -5.37 -0.58 -24.04
CA GLU A 170 -4.98 -1.88 -24.62
C GLU A 170 -4.15 -1.72 -25.90
#